data_8abc3bfd846ebebd838d387723379774
#
_entry.id   8abc3bfd846ebebd838d387723379774
#
_cell.length_a   1.000
_cell.length_b   1.000
_cell.length_c   1.000
_cell.angle_alpha   90.00
_cell.angle_beta   90.00
_cell.angle_gamma   90.00
#
_symmetry.space_group_name_H-M   'P 1'
#
loop_
_entity.id
_entity.type
_entity.pdbx_description
1 polymer ?
#
loop_
_entity_poly.entity_id
_entity_poly.type
_entity_poly.pdbx_seq_one_letter_code
_entity_poly.pdbx_strand_id
1 'polypeptide(L)'
;MAGHVHEDQRRQLTAHGARHRPFVLGESTWADVKASRFEVAVLPWGATEAHNTHLPYATDNFETDAVAAGAAEHAWNRGAPVLVLPCVPFGVNTGQREVPFCLNMMPGTQTAVIRDLLPSLQNHGIRKLVILNGHGGNDFKQIIRELQPSTSILLVQVNWWQVVPASRFFDEPGDHAGELETSAMLHLRPELVRPLDSAGPGRARGHRIKAFREGWAWMPRPWTRVTDDTGVGDPAKATAEKGARFYAAVTEAIGAFFTDLAMADPDELFE
;
A
#
# COMPACT_ATOMS: atom_id res chain seq x y z
N MET A 1 -21.62 -19.71 -20.28
CA MET A 1 -22.12 -20.12 -18.94
C MET A 1 -21.40 -19.43 -17.77
N ALA A 2 -20.39 -18.58 -17.99
CA ALA A 2 -19.69 -17.87 -16.92
C ALA A 2 -20.43 -16.64 -16.34
N GLY A 3 -21.35 -16.03 -17.09
CA GLY A 3 -22.04 -14.82 -16.66
C GLY A 3 -23.13 -15.00 -15.58
N HIS A 4 -23.73 -16.18 -15.45
CA HIS A 4 -24.82 -16.40 -14.51
C HIS A 4 -24.35 -16.71 -13.07
N VAL A 5 -23.14 -17.20 -12.89
CA VAL A 5 -22.59 -17.50 -11.55
C VAL A 5 -22.28 -16.23 -10.78
N HIS A 6 -21.85 -15.16 -11.46
CA HIS A 6 -21.53 -13.87 -10.85
C HIS A 6 -22.78 -13.07 -10.41
N GLU A 7 -23.92 -13.18 -11.09
CA GLU A 7 -25.14 -12.46 -10.73
C GLU A 7 -25.84 -13.06 -9.50
N ASP A 8 -25.83 -14.38 -9.37
CA ASP A 8 -26.41 -15.06 -8.18
C ASP A 8 -25.56 -14.84 -6.92
N GLN A 9 -24.23 -14.78 -7.06
CA GLN A 9 -23.32 -14.42 -5.95
C GLN A 9 -23.59 -13.00 -5.46
N ARG A 10 -23.84 -12.02 -6.36
CA ARG A 10 -24.18 -10.64 -5.99
C ARG A 10 -25.48 -10.53 -5.21
N ARG A 11 -26.47 -11.38 -5.46
CA ARG A 11 -27.78 -11.35 -4.78
C ARG A 11 -27.76 -11.97 -3.38
N GLN A 12 -26.92 -12.97 -3.12
CA GLN A 12 -26.82 -13.60 -1.81
C GLN A 12 -26.03 -12.79 -0.77
N LEU A 13 -25.16 -11.85 -1.20
CA LEU A 13 -24.28 -11.05 -0.36
C LEU A 13 -24.93 -9.79 0.25
N THR A 14 -26.19 -9.46 -0.10
CA THR A 14 -26.88 -8.25 0.37
C THR A 14 -27.69 -8.43 1.67
N ALA A 15 -27.68 -9.61 2.28
CA ALA A 15 -28.51 -9.90 3.45
C ALA A 15 -27.90 -9.51 4.82
N HIS A 16 -26.65 -9.09 4.87
CA HIS A 16 -25.99 -8.64 6.10
C HIS A 16 -25.69 -7.14 5.98
N GLY A 17 -26.28 -6.31 6.83
CA GLY A 17 -26.31 -4.84 6.77
C GLY A 17 -24.99 -4.07 6.87
N ALA A 18 -23.82 -4.71 6.77
CA ALA A 18 -22.55 -4.10 6.44
C ALA A 18 -22.20 -4.53 5.01
N ARG A 19 -21.67 -3.62 4.17
CA ARG A 19 -21.19 -3.98 2.82
C ARG A 19 -20.09 -5.04 2.95
N HIS A 20 -20.47 -6.31 2.85
CA HIS A 20 -19.52 -7.41 2.74
C HIS A 20 -18.68 -7.23 1.47
N ARG A 21 -17.35 -7.20 1.62
CA ARG A 21 -16.40 -7.06 0.51
C ARG A 21 -15.77 -8.42 0.21
N PRO A 22 -16.36 -9.23 -0.68
CA PRO A 22 -15.93 -10.62 -0.90
C PRO A 22 -14.52 -10.74 -1.49
N PHE A 23 -13.95 -9.62 -1.91
CA PHE A 23 -12.57 -9.50 -2.39
C PHE A 23 -11.57 -9.12 -1.27
N VAL A 24 -12.01 -8.97 -0.02
CA VAL A 24 -11.15 -8.71 1.14
C VAL A 24 -11.12 -9.97 2.02
N LEU A 25 -9.99 -10.66 2.06
CA LEU A 25 -9.87 -11.94 2.78
C LEU A 25 -10.19 -11.80 4.26
N GLY A 26 -9.75 -10.71 4.90
CA GLY A 26 -10.01 -10.45 6.33
C GLY A 26 -11.49 -10.28 6.69
N GLU A 27 -12.37 -10.04 5.70
CA GLU A 27 -13.82 -9.89 5.87
C GLU A 27 -14.59 -11.12 5.35
N SER A 28 -13.91 -12.05 4.70
CA SER A 28 -14.51 -13.22 4.08
C SER A 28 -14.50 -14.42 5.03
N THR A 29 -15.57 -15.19 4.96
CA THR A 29 -15.62 -16.49 5.64
C THR A 29 -15.04 -17.60 4.76
N TRP A 30 -14.75 -18.77 5.34
CA TRP A 30 -14.35 -19.93 4.54
C TRP A 30 -15.39 -20.31 3.48
N ALA A 31 -16.67 -20.14 3.76
CA ALA A 31 -17.75 -20.41 2.81
C ALA A 31 -17.65 -19.50 1.58
N ASP A 32 -17.39 -18.19 1.79
CA ASP A 32 -17.21 -17.21 0.72
C ASP A 32 -16.01 -17.54 -0.16
N VAL A 33 -14.88 -17.83 0.47
CA VAL A 33 -13.63 -18.18 -0.23
C VAL A 33 -13.79 -19.48 -1.02
N LYS A 34 -14.45 -20.50 -0.44
CA LYS A 34 -14.69 -21.78 -1.11
C LYS A 34 -15.58 -21.66 -2.35
N ALA A 35 -16.51 -20.71 -2.34
CA ALA A 35 -17.41 -20.43 -3.46
C ALA A 35 -16.78 -19.52 -4.54
N SER A 36 -15.60 -18.96 -4.29
CA SER A 36 -14.95 -17.97 -5.15
C SER A 36 -13.71 -18.56 -5.83
N ARG A 37 -13.29 -17.93 -6.93
CA ARG A 37 -11.99 -18.17 -7.57
C ARG A 37 -11.27 -16.85 -7.69
N PHE A 38 -9.98 -16.84 -7.39
CA PHE A 38 -9.13 -15.67 -7.47
C PHE A 38 -7.91 -15.99 -8.33
N GLU A 39 -7.45 -15.01 -9.10
CA GLU A 39 -6.24 -15.10 -9.92
C GLU A 39 -5.13 -14.17 -9.43
N VAL A 40 -5.52 -13.02 -8.92
CA VAL A 40 -4.61 -11.99 -8.41
C VAL A 40 -4.78 -11.90 -6.90
N ALA A 41 -3.70 -12.06 -6.16
CA ALA A 41 -3.62 -11.68 -4.75
C ALA A 41 -2.91 -10.33 -4.62
N VAL A 42 -3.44 -9.45 -3.77
CA VAL A 42 -2.83 -8.17 -3.41
C VAL A 42 -2.39 -8.26 -1.96
N LEU A 43 -1.11 -8.08 -1.70
CA LEU A 43 -0.53 -8.04 -0.35
C LEU A 43 -0.20 -6.59 0.01
N PRO A 44 -1.08 -5.91 0.78
CA PRO A 44 -0.76 -4.58 1.29
C PRO A 44 0.41 -4.68 2.28
N TRP A 45 1.34 -3.74 2.19
CA TRP A 45 2.52 -3.72 3.06
C TRP A 45 2.85 -2.30 3.47
N GLY A 46 2.60 -1.96 4.72
CA GLY A 46 2.89 -0.66 5.30
C GLY A 46 4.12 -0.68 6.20
N ALA A 47 4.08 0.15 7.23
CA ALA A 47 5.02 0.20 8.34
C ALA A 47 4.33 0.70 9.61
N THR A 48 5.00 0.54 10.75
CA THR A 48 4.61 1.13 12.02
C THR A 48 5.75 2.03 12.46
N GLU A 49 5.57 3.34 12.25
CA GLU A 49 6.58 4.37 12.47
C GLU A 49 5.98 5.73 12.86
N ALA A 50 6.79 6.61 13.43
CA ALA A 50 6.34 7.94 13.81
C ALA A 50 6.16 8.82 12.57
N HIS A 51 5.01 9.49 12.48
CA HIS A 51 4.62 10.39 11.40
C HIS A 51 4.37 11.79 11.96
N ASN A 52 5.42 12.55 12.20
CA ASN A 52 5.33 13.84 12.87
C ASN A 52 4.60 13.69 14.22
N THR A 53 4.02 14.76 14.75
CA THR A 53 3.31 14.76 16.04
C THR A 53 1.78 14.64 15.90
N HIS A 54 1.26 14.67 14.67
CA HIS A 54 -0.17 14.76 14.39
C HIS A 54 -0.79 13.52 13.74
N LEU A 55 0.02 12.66 13.11
CA LEU A 55 -0.47 11.42 12.50
C LEU A 55 -0.16 10.20 13.38
N PRO A 56 -0.99 9.15 13.31
CA PRO A 56 -0.78 7.91 14.08
C PRO A 56 0.38 7.08 13.52
N TYR A 57 0.97 6.22 14.36
CA TYR A 57 2.04 5.30 13.96
C TYR A 57 1.67 4.31 12.85
N ALA A 58 0.40 4.05 12.65
CA ALA A 58 -0.10 3.12 11.65
C ALA A 58 -0.57 3.83 10.36
N THR A 59 -0.13 5.06 10.09
CA THR A 59 -0.50 5.84 8.90
C THR A 59 -0.32 5.02 7.63
N ASP A 60 0.87 4.49 7.35
CA ASP A 60 1.17 3.66 6.18
C ASP A 60 0.24 2.46 6.05
N ASN A 61 -0.12 1.85 7.20
CA ASN A 61 -0.98 0.67 7.21
C ASN A 61 -2.42 1.05 6.84
N PHE A 62 -2.96 2.14 7.40
CA PHE A 62 -4.31 2.61 7.10
C PHE A 62 -4.46 3.03 5.65
N GLU A 63 -3.48 3.77 5.14
CA GLU A 63 -3.49 4.23 3.75
C GLU A 63 -3.39 3.06 2.77
N THR A 64 -2.43 2.15 3.00
CA THR A 64 -2.19 1.02 2.10
C THR A 64 -3.37 0.06 2.09
N ASP A 65 -3.94 -0.24 3.26
CA ASP A 65 -5.11 -1.13 3.38
C ASP A 65 -6.33 -0.53 2.69
N ALA A 66 -6.58 0.78 2.87
CA ALA A 66 -7.65 1.48 2.20
C ALA A 66 -7.46 1.52 0.67
N VAL A 67 -6.26 1.82 0.19
CA VAL A 67 -5.95 1.85 -1.24
C VAL A 67 -6.09 0.46 -1.87
N ALA A 68 -5.61 -0.60 -1.20
CA ALA A 68 -5.78 -1.98 -1.66
C ALA A 68 -7.25 -2.35 -1.83
N ALA A 69 -8.05 -2.06 -0.80
CA ALA A 69 -9.48 -2.37 -0.81
C ALA A 69 -10.24 -1.55 -1.86
N GLY A 70 -9.98 -0.24 -1.97
CA GLY A 70 -10.61 0.62 -2.97
C GLY A 70 -10.25 0.23 -4.41
N ALA A 71 -8.98 -0.06 -4.67
CA ALA A 71 -8.54 -0.53 -5.98
C ALA A 71 -9.13 -1.91 -6.34
N ALA A 72 -9.19 -2.82 -5.38
CA ALA A 72 -9.82 -4.14 -5.58
C ALA A 72 -11.33 -4.01 -5.82
N GLU A 73 -12.04 -3.04 -5.20
CA GLU A 73 -13.44 -2.76 -5.48
C GLU A 73 -13.65 -2.33 -6.95
N HIS A 74 -12.79 -1.46 -7.47
CA HIS A 74 -12.83 -1.06 -8.88
C HIS A 74 -12.63 -2.26 -9.82
N ALA A 75 -11.66 -3.13 -9.54
CA ALA A 75 -11.37 -4.32 -10.33
C ALA A 75 -12.52 -5.35 -10.21
N TRP A 76 -13.02 -5.60 -9.02
CA TRP A 76 -14.12 -6.52 -8.75
C TRP A 76 -15.41 -6.12 -9.48
N ASN A 77 -15.72 -4.83 -9.49
CA ASN A 77 -16.87 -4.31 -10.22
C ASN A 77 -16.76 -4.47 -11.74
N ARG A 78 -15.54 -4.66 -12.26
CA ARG A 78 -15.24 -5.01 -13.67
C ARG A 78 -15.16 -6.53 -13.90
N GLY A 79 -15.39 -7.34 -12.87
CA GLY A 79 -15.38 -8.80 -12.95
C GLY A 79 -13.99 -9.44 -12.77
N ALA A 80 -12.99 -8.68 -12.38
CA ALA A 80 -11.65 -9.23 -12.16
C ALA A 80 -11.58 -10.05 -10.85
N PRO A 81 -11.03 -11.28 -10.87
CA PRO A 81 -10.93 -12.17 -9.71
C PRO A 81 -9.75 -11.82 -8.80
N VAL A 82 -9.86 -10.71 -8.07
CA VAL A 82 -8.84 -10.13 -7.19
C VAL A 82 -9.16 -10.39 -5.73
N LEU A 83 -8.14 -10.73 -4.91
CA LEU A 83 -8.25 -10.93 -3.47
C LEU A 83 -7.22 -10.06 -2.74
N VAL A 84 -7.68 -9.24 -1.80
CA VAL A 84 -6.82 -8.47 -0.89
C VAL A 84 -6.52 -9.30 0.35
N LEU A 85 -5.23 -9.54 0.59
CA LEU A 85 -4.71 -10.21 1.78
C LEU A 85 -4.62 -9.23 2.98
N PRO A 86 -4.50 -9.71 4.22
CA PRO A 86 -4.26 -8.85 5.37
C PRO A 86 -2.98 -8.02 5.21
N CYS A 87 -3.03 -6.76 5.64
CA CYS A 87 -1.87 -5.86 5.58
C CYS A 87 -0.73 -6.34 6.49
N VAL A 88 0.51 -6.31 5.99
CA VAL A 88 1.71 -6.52 6.80
C VAL A 88 2.13 -5.18 7.40
N PRO A 89 2.04 -5.01 8.74
CA PRO A 89 2.15 -3.71 9.37
C PRO A 89 3.59 -3.30 9.76
N PHE A 90 4.61 -3.99 9.28
CA PHE A 90 6.00 -3.75 9.65
C PHE A 90 6.89 -3.56 8.43
N GLY A 91 7.52 -2.39 8.33
CA GLY A 91 8.40 -1.99 7.24
C GLY A 91 9.88 -1.91 7.64
N VAL A 92 10.73 -1.54 6.69
CA VAL A 92 12.17 -1.31 6.91
C VAL A 92 12.38 0.08 7.50
N ASN A 93 12.56 0.14 8.82
CA ASN A 93 12.75 1.36 9.61
C ASN A 93 14.15 1.42 10.26
N THR A 94 15.19 0.94 9.55
CA THR A 94 16.55 0.88 10.12
C THR A 94 17.11 2.24 10.52
N GLY A 95 16.71 3.31 9.82
CA GLY A 95 17.10 4.68 10.15
C GLY A 95 16.33 5.32 11.29
N GLN A 96 15.24 4.69 11.74
CA GLN A 96 14.33 5.21 12.78
C GLN A 96 14.39 4.43 14.10
N ARG A 97 15.34 3.55 14.29
CA ARG A 97 15.44 2.67 15.47
C ARG A 97 15.61 3.43 16.80
N GLU A 98 16.07 4.67 16.74
CA GLU A 98 16.19 5.56 17.92
C GLU A 98 14.88 6.29 18.25
N VAL A 99 13.89 6.28 17.32
CA VAL A 99 12.56 6.85 17.56
C VAL A 99 11.73 5.82 18.31
N PRO A 100 11.11 6.17 19.45
CA PRO A 100 10.35 5.24 20.25
C PRO A 100 9.27 4.53 19.44
N PHE A 101 9.19 3.19 19.54
CA PHE A 101 8.20 2.34 18.89
C PHE A 101 8.12 2.40 17.36
N CYS A 102 9.09 2.97 16.66
CA CYS A 102 9.28 2.69 15.24
C CYS A 102 9.75 1.24 15.09
N LEU A 103 8.86 0.38 14.61
CA LEU A 103 9.13 -1.06 14.53
C LEU A 103 9.82 -1.36 13.19
N ASN A 104 10.95 -2.05 13.26
CA ASN A 104 11.74 -2.38 12.07
C ASN A 104 11.62 -3.85 11.69
N MET A 105 11.31 -4.13 10.42
CA MET A 105 11.44 -5.44 9.80
C MET A 105 12.57 -5.40 8.78
N MET A 106 13.55 -6.28 8.92
CA MET A 106 14.66 -6.35 7.97
C MET A 106 14.24 -6.90 6.61
N PRO A 107 14.89 -6.51 5.48
CA PRO A 107 14.56 -7.03 4.16
C PRO A 107 14.61 -8.56 4.06
N GLY A 108 15.55 -9.21 4.75
CA GLY A 108 15.60 -10.69 4.82
C GLY A 108 14.36 -11.30 5.48
N THR A 109 13.76 -10.63 6.46
CA THR A 109 12.50 -11.07 7.08
C THR A 109 11.33 -10.84 6.13
N GLN A 110 11.29 -9.73 5.40
CA GLN A 110 10.29 -9.49 4.34
C GLN A 110 10.36 -10.58 3.27
N THR A 111 11.58 -10.94 2.84
CA THR A 111 11.81 -12.05 1.90
C THR A 111 11.25 -13.37 2.45
N ALA A 112 11.49 -13.68 3.72
CA ALA A 112 10.98 -14.90 4.35
C ALA A 112 9.46 -14.93 4.42
N VAL A 113 8.82 -13.83 4.80
CA VAL A 113 7.35 -13.72 4.84
C VAL A 113 6.75 -13.98 3.46
N ILE A 114 7.26 -13.34 2.40
CA ILE A 114 6.75 -13.55 1.05
C ILE A 114 6.97 -15.01 0.62
N ARG A 115 8.18 -15.54 0.83
CA ARG A 115 8.53 -16.93 0.49
C ARG A 115 7.57 -17.94 1.11
N ASP A 116 7.21 -17.74 2.37
CA ASP A 116 6.32 -18.67 3.10
C ASP A 116 4.86 -18.56 2.65
N LEU A 117 4.43 -17.40 2.13
CA LEU A 117 3.08 -17.22 1.59
C LEU A 117 2.90 -17.86 0.20
N LEU A 118 3.95 -17.86 -0.65
CA LEU A 118 3.84 -18.30 -2.05
C LEU A 118 3.26 -19.70 -2.22
N PRO A 119 3.68 -20.76 -1.48
CA PRO A 119 3.09 -22.09 -1.64
C PRO A 119 1.60 -22.15 -1.34
N SER A 120 1.15 -21.40 -0.31
CA SER A 120 -0.26 -21.33 0.03
C SER A 120 -1.09 -20.67 -1.08
N LEU A 121 -0.59 -19.56 -1.63
CA LEU A 121 -1.23 -18.84 -2.72
C LEU A 121 -1.30 -19.72 -3.99
N GLN A 122 -0.20 -20.39 -4.32
CA GLN A 122 -0.11 -21.27 -5.48
C GLN A 122 -1.07 -22.46 -5.38
N ASN A 123 -1.20 -23.08 -4.20
CA ASN A 123 -2.11 -24.19 -3.95
C ASN A 123 -3.59 -23.81 -4.13
N HIS A 124 -3.92 -22.53 -4.04
CA HIS A 124 -5.27 -21.99 -4.22
C HIS A 124 -5.50 -21.33 -5.57
N GLY A 125 -4.59 -21.52 -6.53
CA GLY A 125 -4.75 -21.09 -7.92
C GLY A 125 -4.39 -19.63 -8.18
N ILE A 126 -3.74 -18.94 -7.23
CA ILE A 126 -3.21 -17.59 -7.46
C ILE A 126 -2.05 -17.68 -8.46
N ARG A 127 -2.15 -16.92 -9.53
CA ARG A 127 -1.12 -16.81 -10.58
C ARG A 127 -0.29 -15.53 -10.51
N LYS A 128 -0.79 -14.51 -9.83
CA LYS A 128 -0.17 -13.18 -9.74
C LYS A 128 -0.26 -12.67 -8.30
N LEU A 129 0.85 -12.15 -7.76
CA LEU A 129 0.92 -11.51 -6.45
C LEU A 129 1.42 -10.08 -6.61
N VAL A 130 0.57 -9.11 -6.25
CA VAL A 130 0.94 -7.71 -6.19
C VAL A 130 1.29 -7.34 -4.76
N ILE A 131 2.54 -6.95 -4.51
CA ILE A 131 2.96 -6.33 -3.26
C ILE A 131 2.64 -4.85 -3.39
N LEU A 132 1.56 -4.41 -2.75
CA LEU A 132 1.15 -3.01 -2.71
C LEU A 132 1.86 -2.33 -1.55
N ASN A 133 2.93 -1.63 -1.88
CA ASN A 133 3.78 -0.97 -0.90
C ASN A 133 3.24 0.41 -0.51
N GLY A 134 3.21 0.69 0.79
CA GLY A 134 2.82 1.96 1.39
C GLY A 134 3.92 2.63 2.22
N HIS A 135 5.16 2.15 2.19
CA HIS A 135 6.25 2.69 3.00
C HIS A 135 7.52 2.91 2.19
N GLY A 136 8.05 4.13 2.23
CA GLY A 136 9.23 4.53 1.44
C GLY A 136 10.52 3.80 1.82
N GLY A 137 10.60 3.24 3.03
CA GLY A 137 11.75 2.44 3.47
C GLY A 137 11.80 1.03 2.88
N ASN A 138 10.69 0.52 2.34
CA ASN A 138 10.62 -0.79 1.71
C ASN A 138 11.14 -0.75 0.26
N ASP A 139 11.89 -1.76 -0.16
CA ASP A 139 12.27 -1.98 -1.56
C ASP A 139 12.11 -3.47 -1.91
N PHE A 140 10.99 -3.79 -2.55
CA PHE A 140 10.69 -5.19 -2.92
C PHE A 140 11.31 -5.63 -4.24
N LYS A 141 11.89 -4.74 -5.04
CA LYS A 141 12.46 -5.10 -6.35
C LYS A 141 13.54 -6.17 -6.24
N GLN A 142 14.42 -6.06 -5.25
CA GLN A 142 15.47 -7.06 -5.05
C GLN A 142 14.93 -8.38 -4.50
N ILE A 143 13.93 -8.29 -3.63
CA ILE A 143 13.21 -9.46 -3.09
C ILE A 143 12.50 -10.22 -4.22
N ILE A 144 11.81 -9.49 -5.10
CA ILE A 144 11.15 -10.08 -6.28
C ILE A 144 12.17 -10.76 -7.19
N ARG A 145 13.32 -10.13 -7.47
CA ARG A 145 14.39 -10.75 -8.27
C ARG A 145 14.92 -12.05 -7.65
N GLU A 146 15.01 -12.12 -6.33
CA GLU A 146 15.45 -13.32 -5.62
C GLU A 146 14.39 -14.43 -5.67
N LEU A 147 13.11 -14.09 -5.48
CA LEU A 147 12.04 -15.10 -5.33
C LEU A 147 11.43 -15.53 -6.66
N GLN A 148 11.36 -14.68 -7.67
CA GLN A 148 10.70 -14.99 -8.96
C GLN A 148 11.20 -16.27 -9.62
N PRO A 149 12.50 -16.62 -9.62
CA PRO A 149 12.95 -17.87 -10.25
C PRO A 149 12.46 -19.15 -9.54
N SER A 150 11.95 -19.04 -8.31
CA SER A 150 11.53 -20.18 -7.49
C SER A 150 10.00 -20.35 -7.39
N THR A 151 9.22 -19.56 -8.12
CA THR A 151 7.76 -19.62 -8.12
C THR A 151 7.17 -19.43 -9.51
N SER A 152 6.03 -20.05 -9.77
CA SER A 152 5.23 -19.80 -10.98
C SER A 152 4.28 -18.59 -10.82
N ILE A 153 4.17 -18.01 -9.62
CA ILE A 153 3.39 -16.80 -9.39
C ILE A 153 4.18 -15.61 -9.92
N LEU A 154 3.57 -14.82 -10.81
CA LEU A 154 4.14 -13.54 -11.23
C LEU A 154 4.14 -12.57 -10.05
N LEU A 155 5.32 -12.10 -9.66
CA LEU A 155 5.51 -11.16 -8.55
C LEU A 155 5.62 -9.73 -9.07
N VAL A 156 4.81 -8.82 -8.52
CA VAL A 156 4.75 -7.42 -8.93
C VAL A 156 4.82 -6.52 -7.72
N GLN A 157 5.52 -5.38 -7.81
CA GLN A 157 5.50 -4.30 -6.81
C GLN A 157 4.75 -3.09 -7.36
N VAL A 158 3.93 -2.47 -6.53
CA VAL A 158 3.32 -1.16 -6.76
C VAL A 158 3.59 -0.28 -5.54
N ASN A 159 4.17 0.91 -5.72
CA ASN A 159 4.22 1.96 -4.71
C ASN A 159 3.02 2.87 -4.94
N TRP A 160 2.00 2.78 -4.09
CA TRP A 160 0.70 3.40 -4.38
C TRP A 160 0.79 4.93 -4.53
N TRP A 161 1.66 5.60 -3.78
CA TRP A 161 1.83 7.07 -3.84
C TRP A 161 2.50 7.58 -5.13
N GLN A 162 3.08 6.67 -5.95
CA GLN A 162 3.76 7.00 -7.21
C GLN A 162 2.89 6.76 -8.45
N VAL A 163 1.68 6.22 -8.30
CA VAL A 163 0.81 5.79 -9.41
C VAL A 163 0.30 6.98 -10.22
N VAL A 164 0.01 8.07 -9.55
CA VAL A 164 -0.37 9.34 -10.19
C VAL A 164 0.54 10.46 -9.69
N PRO A 165 0.87 11.48 -10.52
CA PRO A 165 1.72 12.58 -10.08
C PRO A 165 1.08 13.35 -8.91
N ALA A 166 1.68 13.29 -7.71
CA ALA A 166 1.19 13.95 -6.50
C ALA A 166 1.07 15.47 -6.68
N SER A 167 1.94 16.10 -7.49
CA SER A 167 1.91 17.53 -7.81
C SER A 167 0.64 18.02 -8.51
N ARG A 168 -0.23 17.10 -8.98
CA ARG A 168 -1.56 17.46 -9.51
C ARG A 168 -2.59 17.70 -8.41
N PHE A 169 -2.31 17.29 -7.19
CA PHE A 169 -3.24 17.29 -6.05
C PHE A 169 -2.74 18.14 -4.88
N PHE A 170 -1.41 18.21 -4.71
CA PHE A 170 -0.75 18.84 -3.57
C PHE A 170 0.23 19.92 -4.03
N ASP A 171 0.34 20.98 -3.24
CA ASP A 171 1.31 22.06 -3.48
C ASP A 171 2.74 21.63 -3.11
N GLU A 172 2.86 20.95 -1.96
CA GLU A 172 4.11 20.46 -1.38
C GLU A 172 3.90 19.05 -0.79
N PRO A 173 3.84 17.99 -1.62
CA PRO A 173 3.43 16.65 -1.18
C PRO A 173 4.19 16.13 0.05
N GLY A 174 5.48 16.51 0.17
CA GLY A 174 6.37 15.97 1.20
C GLY A 174 6.94 14.60 0.84
N ASP A 175 7.83 14.10 1.71
CA ASP A 175 8.44 12.75 1.62
C ASP A 175 7.92 11.86 2.77
N HIS A 176 7.52 12.47 3.91
CA HIS A 176 7.03 11.75 5.09
C HIS A 176 6.23 12.67 6.02
N ALA A 177 5.03 12.27 6.39
CA ALA A 177 4.08 13.03 7.21
C ALA A 177 3.82 14.46 6.70
N GLY A 178 3.95 14.66 5.39
CA GLY A 178 3.71 15.94 4.72
C GLY A 178 2.26 16.13 4.28
N GLU A 179 2.05 17.03 3.32
CA GLU A 179 0.71 17.38 2.82
C GLU A 179 -0.04 16.17 2.26
N LEU A 180 0.64 15.26 1.53
CA LEU A 180 0.02 14.08 0.90
C LEU A 180 -0.57 13.14 1.96
N GLU A 181 0.26 12.57 2.84
CA GLU A 181 -0.16 11.58 3.83
C GLU A 181 -1.14 12.19 4.83
N THR A 182 -0.91 13.46 5.23
CA THR A 182 -1.85 14.16 6.11
C THR A 182 -3.21 14.33 5.45
N SER A 183 -3.27 14.69 4.17
CA SER A 183 -4.54 14.81 3.44
C SER A 183 -5.22 13.45 3.27
N ALA A 184 -4.46 12.39 2.96
CA ALA A 184 -4.99 11.04 2.85
C ALA A 184 -5.60 10.58 4.18
N MET A 185 -4.89 10.78 5.30
CA MET A 185 -5.40 10.42 6.63
C MET A 185 -6.59 11.28 7.07
N LEU A 186 -6.64 12.58 6.75
CA LEU A 186 -7.82 13.43 6.98
C LEU A 186 -9.05 12.92 6.22
N HIS A 187 -8.88 12.31 5.06
CA HIS A 187 -9.96 11.68 4.30
C HIS A 187 -10.36 10.31 4.87
N LEU A 188 -9.37 9.47 5.18
CA LEU A 188 -9.59 8.06 5.53
C LEU A 188 -9.94 7.86 7.01
N ARG A 189 -9.26 8.55 7.91
CA ARG A 189 -9.33 8.36 9.36
C ARG A 189 -9.19 9.70 10.10
N PRO A 190 -10.08 10.68 9.82
CA PRO A 190 -9.98 12.02 10.42
C PRO A 190 -9.96 12.01 11.94
N GLU A 191 -10.61 11.03 12.56
CA GLU A 191 -10.66 10.85 14.02
C GLU A 191 -9.31 10.48 14.66
N LEU A 192 -8.32 10.05 13.85
CA LEU A 192 -6.96 9.72 14.30
C LEU A 192 -5.95 10.83 14.03
N VAL A 193 -6.32 11.86 13.28
CA VAL A 193 -5.46 13.01 12.96
C VAL A 193 -5.64 14.08 14.03
N ARG A 194 -4.54 14.47 14.68
CA ARG A 194 -4.57 15.60 15.63
C ARG A 194 -4.69 16.93 14.89
N PRO A 195 -5.16 18.00 15.54
CA PRO A 195 -5.23 19.34 14.92
C PRO A 195 -3.89 19.73 14.27
N LEU A 196 -3.94 20.31 13.06
CA LEU A 196 -2.75 20.62 12.28
C LEU A 196 -1.84 21.67 12.93
N ASP A 197 -2.37 22.52 13.81
CA ASP A 197 -1.58 23.46 14.61
C ASP A 197 -0.69 22.76 15.66
N SER A 198 -0.93 21.47 15.93
CA SER A 198 -0.06 20.64 16.77
C SER A 198 1.05 19.94 15.98
N ALA A 199 1.03 20.01 14.65
CA ALA A 199 2.06 19.42 13.81
C ALA A 199 3.37 20.20 13.88
N GLY A 200 4.49 19.47 13.87
CA GLY A 200 5.79 20.08 13.61
C GLY A 200 5.92 20.53 12.14
N PRO A 201 6.85 21.43 11.85
CA PRO A 201 7.01 22.00 10.49
C PRO A 201 7.55 21.02 9.44
N GLY A 202 7.89 19.80 9.81
CA GLY A 202 8.40 18.77 8.89
C GLY A 202 9.70 19.15 8.19
N ARG A 203 10.56 19.94 8.83
CA ARG A 203 11.81 20.43 8.23
C ARG A 203 12.90 19.37 8.30
N ALA A 204 13.40 18.96 7.13
CA ALA A 204 14.52 18.05 7.02
C ALA A 204 15.85 18.77 6.83
N ARG A 205 16.89 18.29 7.50
CA ARG A 205 18.28 18.74 7.28
C ARG A 205 18.83 18.08 6.02
N GLY A 206 19.32 18.91 5.09
CA GLY A 206 19.96 18.43 3.87
C GLY A 206 21.35 17.84 4.12
N HIS A 207 21.77 16.93 3.25
CA HIS A 207 23.12 16.38 3.27
C HIS A 207 24.19 17.46 2.98
N ARG A 208 25.33 17.41 3.67
CA ARG A 208 26.48 18.27 3.38
C ARG A 208 27.21 17.88 2.10
N ILE A 209 27.20 16.59 1.76
CA ILE A 209 27.86 16.04 0.57
C ILE A 209 26.93 16.23 -0.65
N LYS A 210 27.48 16.84 -1.71
CA LYS A 210 26.75 17.17 -2.94
C LYS A 210 26.12 15.92 -3.58
N ALA A 211 26.86 14.84 -3.68
CA ALA A 211 26.41 13.58 -4.27
C ALA A 211 25.10 13.03 -3.67
N PHE A 212 24.91 13.15 -2.34
CA PHE A 212 23.69 12.75 -1.67
C PHE A 212 22.54 13.75 -1.93
N ARG A 213 22.84 15.06 -2.04
CA ARG A 213 21.80 16.05 -2.39
C ARG A 213 21.29 15.91 -3.82
N GLU A 214 22.17 15.49 -4.74
CA GLU A 214 21.85 15.29 -6.15
C GLU A 214 21.26 13.89 -6.44
N GLY A 215 21.22 13.00 -5.44
CA GLY A 215 20.54 11.70 -5.51
C GLY A 215 21.28 10.61 -6.26
N TRP A 216 22.53 10.84 -6.77
CA TRP A 216 23.31 9.80 -7.43
C TRP A 216 24.18 8.95 -6.48
N ALA A 217 24.27 9.34 -5.20
CA ALA A 217 24.76 8.51 -4.12
C ALA A 217 23.66 8.37 -3.05
N TRP A 218 23.60 7.22 -2.40
CA TRP A 218 22.58 6.91 -1.42
C TRP A 218 23.18 6.34 -0.13
N MET A 219 22.54 6.67 1.00
CA MET A 219 22.76 6.05 2.30
C MET A 219 21.47 6.06 3.11
N PRO A 220 21.27 5.13 4.07
CA PRO A 220 20.13 5.20 4.97
C PRO A 220 20.19 6.48 5.82
N ARG A 221 19.04 7.15 5.98
CA ARG A 221 18.95 8.37 6.78
C ARG A 221 18.90 8.04 8.28
N PRO A 222 19.83 8.53 9.11
CA PRO A 222 19.66 8.46 10.57
C PRO A 222 18.62 9.52 10.99
N TRP A 223 17.39 9.10 11.19
CA TRP A 223 16.20 9.95 11.25
C TRP A 223 16.29 11.05 12.31
N THR A 224 16.78 10.72 13.51
CA THR A 224 17.01 11.69 14.60
C THR A 224 18.02 12.79 14.28
N ARG A 225 18.84 12.62 13.22
CA ARG A 225 19.76 13.64 12.72
C ARG A 225 19.20 14.41 11.53
N VAL A 226 18.15 13.90 10.90
CA VAL A 226 17.52 14.49 9.71
C VAL A 226 16.39 15.44 10.10
N THR A 227 15.59 15.10 11.08
CA THR A 227 14.41 15.85 11.48
C THR A 227 14.28 15.91 13.01
N ASP A 228 13.58 16.91 13.52
CA ASP A 228 13.33 17.08 14.96
C ASP A 228 11.95 16.59 15.37
N ASP A 229 11.00 16.49 14.42
CA ASP A 229 9.61 16.14 14.61
C ASP A 229 9.19 14.85 13.88
N THR A 230 10.15 14.11 13.35
CA THR A 230 10.00 12.94 12.48
C THR A 230 9.36 13.21 11.11
N GLY A 231 8.84 14.41 10.84
CA GLY A 231 8.29 14.78 9.53
C GLY A 231 9.37 15.19 8.51
N VAL A 232 9.07 14.98 7.24
CA VAL A 232 9.82 15.47 6.07
C VAL A 232 8.83 15.99 5.03
N GLY A 233 8.35 17.20 5.22
CA GLY A 233 7.30 17.88 4.47
C GLY A 233 6.37 18.64 5.40
N ASP A 234 5.88 19.81 4.96
CA ASP A 234 4.98 20.66 5.73
C ASP A 234 3.53 20.21 5.55
N PRO A 235 2.80 19.78 6.61
CA PRO A 235 1.41 19.36 6.51
C PRO A 235 0.40 20.53 6.50
N ALA A 236 0.83 21.77 6.65
CA ALA A 236 -0.06 22.92 6.90
C ALA A 236 -1.14 23.13 5.82
N LYS A 237 -0.90 22.70 4.58
CA LYS A 237 -1.84 22.83 3.46
C LYS A 237 -2.71 21.60 3.23
N ALA A 238 -2.59 20.59 4.09
CA ALA A 238 -3.35 19.34 3.94
C ALA A 238 -4.86 19.56 4.15
N THR A 239 -5.66 18.91 3.34
CA THR A 239 -7.13 18.89 3.49
C THR A 239 -7.72 17.52 3.13
N ALA A 240 -8.86 17.18 3.74
CA ALA A 240 -9.58 15.95 3.42
C ALA A 240 -10.01 15.89 1.94
N GLU A 241 -10.34 17.02 1.32
CA GLU A 241 -10.76 17.10 -0.09
C GLU A 241 -9.60 16.77 -1.04
N LYS A 242 -8.37 17.24 -0.75
CA LYS A 242 -7.18 16.88 -1.51
C LYS A 242 -6.92 15.37 -1.38
N GLY A 243 -7.01 14.84 -0.16
CA GLY A 243 -6.89 13.41 0.13
C GLY A 243 -7.91 12.57 -0.64
N ALA A 244 -9.19 12.97 -0.62
CA ALA A 244 -10.27 12.27 -1.31
C ALA A 244 -10.03 12.21 -2.83
N ARG A 245 -9.63 13.32 -3.45
CA ARG A 245 -9.35 13.39 -4.89
C ARG A 245 -8.15 12.52 -5.28
N PHE A 246 -7.09 12.57 -4.48
CA PHE A 246 -5.89 11.76 -4.71
C PHE A 246 -6.20 10.27 -4.55
N TYR A 247 -6.88 9.89 -3.46
CA TYR A 247 -7.32 8.52 -3.20
C TYR A 247 -8.17 7.96 -4.35
N ALA A 248 -9.15 8.72 -4.84
CA ALA A 248 -10.00 8.31 -5.95
C ALA A 248 -9.18 8.05 -7.22
N ALA A 249 -8.25 8.95 -7.58
CA ALA A 249 -7.41 8.79 -8.75
C ALA A 249 -6.45 7.60 -8.65
N VAL A 250 -5.86 7.37 -7.48
CA VAL A 250 -4.95 6.24 -7.22
C VAL A 250 -5.70 4.92 -7.28
N THR A 251 -6.84 4.81 -6.58
CA THR A 251 -7.61 3.55 -6.54
C THR A 251 -8.23 3.20 -7.89
N GLU A 252 -8.64 4.18 -8.68
CA GLU A 252 -9.11 3.96 -10.05
C GLU A 252 -7.98 3.42 -10.94
N ALA A 253 -6.80 4.06 -10.92
CA ALA A 253 -5.66 3.66 -11.74
C ALA A 253 -5.13 2.26 -11.35
N ILE A 254 -4.99 1.97 -10.05
CA ILE A 254 -4.56 0.65 -9.58
C ILE A 254 -5.65 -0.40 -9.86
N GLY A 255 -6.94 -0.05 -9.73
CA GLY A 255 -8.04 -0.95 -10.06
C GLY A 255 -8.10 -1.31 -11.55
N ALA A 256 -7.78 -0.37 -12.45
CA ALA A 256 -7.60 -0.65 -13.87
C ALA A 256 -6.43 -1.63 -14.08
N PHE A 257 -5.28 -1.35 -13.47
CA PHE A 257 -4.13 -2.25 -13.52
C PHE A 257 -4.45 -3.66 -13.00
N PHE A 258 -5.17 -3.79 -11.88
CA PHE A 258 -5.59 -5.10 -11.36
C PHE A 258 -6.51 -5.83 -12.34
N THR A 259 -7.38 -5.11 -13.05
CA THR A 259 -8.24 -5.67 -14.08
C THR A 259 -7.43 -6.21 -15.24
N ASP A 260 -6.50 -5.41 -15.77
CA ASP A 260 -5.63 -5.80 -16.88
C ASP A 260 -4.72 -6.98 -16.47
N LEU A 261 -4.15 -6.92 -15.26
CA LEU A 261 -3.31 -8.00 -14.74
C LEU A 261 -4.08 -9.31 -14.58
N ALA A 262 -5.35 -9.26 -14.13
CA ALA A 262 -6.18 -10.46 -13.97
C ALA A 262 -6.44 -11.14 -15.33
N MET A 263 -6.58 -10.36 -16.40
CA MET A 263 -6.85 -10.87 -17.75
C MET A 263 -5.58 -11.29 -18.50
N ALA A 264 -4.41 -10.79 -18.11
CA ALA A 264 -3.14 -11.10 -18.78
C ALA A 264 -2.69 -12.54 -18.54
N ASP A 265 -2.10 -13.18 -19.55
CA ASP A 265 -1.31 -14.39 -19.35
C ASP A 265 0.11 -14.01 -18.90
N PRO A 266 0.59 -14.50 -17.75
CA PRO A 266 1.94 -14.22 -17.30
C PRO A 266 3.06 -14.61 -18.27
N ASP A 267 2.79 -15.54 -19.17
CA ASP A 267 3.75 -16.03 -20.14
C ASP A 267 3.75 -15.18 -21.46
N GLU A 268 2.78 -14.27 -21.63
CA GLU A 268 2.58 -13.45 -22.84
C GLU A 268 2.53 -11.94 -22.51
N LEU A 269 3.42 -11.45 -21.65
CA LEU A 269 3.44 -10.03 -21.23
C LEU A 269 4.22 -9.11 -22.15
N PHE A 270 4.91 -9.64 -23.16
CA PHE A 270 5.77 -8.85 -24.06
C PHE A 270 5.33 -9.05 -25.52
N GLU A 271 5.39 -7.96 -26.31
CA GLU A 271 5.16 -7.93 -27.76
C GLU A 271 6.42 -8.30 -28.54
#